data_91ebc3488f7dd59ab575505fe402d8fc
#
_entry.id   91ebc3488f7dd59ab575505fe402d8fc
#
_cell.length_a   1.000
_cell.length_b   1.000
_cell.length_c   1.000
_cell.angle_alpha   90.00
_cell.angle_beta   90.00
_cell.angle_gamma   90.00
#
_symmetry.space_group_name_H-M   'P 1'
#
loop_
_entity.id
_entity.type
_entity.pdbx_description
1 polymer ?
#
loop_
_entity_poly.entity_id
_entity_poly.type
_entity_poly.pdbx_seq_one_letter_code
_entity_poly.pdbx_strand_id
1 'polypeptide(L)' 'MKPEKIMEVCPVCGSSDLYYEAGGYTGKIYRCKICDYMGALIVEADEEMARAIKEDYEKQKKTG' A
#
# COMPACT_ATOMS: atom_id res chain seq x y z
N MET A 1 -25.04 -3.24 -8.98
CA MET A 1 -24.18 -3.26 -8.45
C MET A 1 -23.02 -2.78 -8.98
N LYS A 2 -22.41 -2.06 -8.59
CA LYS A 2 -21.41 -1.59 -9.08
C LYS A 2 -20.24 -2.23 -8.73
N PRO A 3 -19.41 -2.39 -9.51
CA PRO A 3 -18.26 -3.06 -9.20
C PRO A 3 -17.38 -2.25 -8.42
N GLU A 4 -16.97 -2.72 -7.34
CA GLU A 4 -16.09 -2.02 -6.60
C GLU A 4 -14.76 -2.24 -7.13
N LYS A 5 -13.98 -1.29 -7.38
CA LYS A 5 -12.68 -1.41 -7.82
C LYS A 5 -11.78 -1.64 -6.70
N ILE A 6 -11.31 -2.83 -6.51
CA ILE A 6 -10.39 -3.15 -5.44
C ILE A 6 -8.98 -3.03 -5.97
N MET A 7 -8.15 -2.29 -5.30
CA MET A 7 -6.77 -2.14 -5.73
C MET A 7 -5.83 -2.52 -4.63
N GLU A 8 -4.60 -2.79 -4.98
CA GLU A 8 -3.60 -3.18 -4.00
C GLU A 8 -2.89 -1.93 -3.55
N VAL A 9 -2.86 -1.71 -2.27
CA VAL A 9 -2.24 -0.51 -1.73
C VAL A 9 -1.28 -0.89 -0.65
N CYS A 10 -0.40 0.02 -0.35
CA CYS A 10 0.60 -0.20 0.68
C CYS A 10 -0.06 -0.24 2.04
N PRO A 11 0.28 -1.20 2.86
CA PRO A 11 -0.35 -1.28 4.18
C PRO A 11 0.15 -0.20 5.14
N VAL A 12 1.15 0.52 4.76
CA VAL A 12 1.66 1.57 5.62
C VAL A 12 1.08 2.92 5.25
N CYS A 13 1.21 3.31 4.01
CA CYS A 13 0.76 4.63 3.62
C CYS A 13 -0.48 4.62 2.74
N GLY A 14 -0.95 3.47 2.35
CA GLY A 14 -2.16 3.43 1.56
C GLY A 14 -2.01 3.83 0.11
N SER A 15 -0.79 3.94 -0.35
CA SER A 15 -0.59 4.37 -1.71
C SER A 15 -0.68 3.19 -2.66
N SER A 16 -1.15 3.40 -3.83
CA SER A 16 -1.21 2.35 -4.82
C SER A 16 0.02 2.34 -5.70
N ASP A 17 0.99 3.17 -5.41
CA ASP A 17 2.21 3.21 -6.19
C ASP A 17 3.14 2.11 -5.73
N LEU A 18 2.73 0.89 -5.92
CA LEU A 18 3.53 -0.24 -5.53
C LEU A 18 4.13 -0.89 -6.76
N TYR A 19 5.30 -1.42 -6.62
CA TYR A 19 5.85 -2.23 -7.67
C TYR A 19 6.51 -3.41 -7.00
N TYR A 20 6.66 -4.52 -7.72
CA TYR A 20 7.21 -5.64 -7.03
C TYR A 20 8.47 -6.06 -7.71
N GLU A 21 9.37 -6.61 -6.96
CA GLU A 21 10.61 -7.08 -7.46
C GLU A 21 10.69 -8.54 -7.19
N ALA A 22 11.36 -9.26 -8.03
CA ALA A 22 11.52 -10.66 -7.84
C ALA A 22 12.46 -10.83 -6.66
N GLY A 23 11.95 -11.36 -5.64
CA GLY A 23 12.74 -11.53 -4.46
C GLY A 23 13.66 -12.69 -4.60
N GLY A 24 14.59 -12.81 -3.85
CA GLY A 24 15.51 -13.89 -3.93
C GLY A 24 14.89 -15.19 -3.51
N TYR A 25 14.77 -15.41 -2.26
CA TYR A 25 14.27 -16.64 -1.79
C TYR A 25 12.80 -16.72 -1.76
N THR A 26 12.15 -15.73 -1.33
CA THR A 26 10.74 -15.80 -1.09
C THR A 26 9.91 -15.51 -2.27
N GLY A 27 10.46 -15.08 -3.34
CA GLY A 27 9.66 -14.83 -4.49
C GLY A 27 9.34 -13.38 -4.71
N LYS A 28 8.13 -12.95 -4.44
CA LYS A 28 7.75 -11.62 -4.73
C LYS A 28 7.83 -10.71 -3.55
N ILE A 29 8.35 -9.54 -3.73
CA ILE A 29 8.40 -8.56 -2.69
C ILE A 29 7.89 -7.26 -3.27
N TYR A 30 6.94 -6.65 -2.61
CA TYR A 30 6.37 -5.40 -3.04
C TYR A 30 7.10 -4.24 -2.39
N ARG A 31 7.25 -3.19 -3.14
CA ARG A 31 7.93 -2.04 -2.64
C ARG A 31 7.12 -0.81 -2.94
N CYS A 32 6.99 0.06 -1.98
CA CYS A 32 6.21 1.27 -2.13
C CYS A 32 7.12 2.43 -2.47
N LYS A 33 6.75 3.22 -3.45
CA LYS A 33 7.56 4.34 -3.82
C LYS A 33 7.36 5.53 -2.93
N ILE A 34 6.33 5.52 -2.14
CA ILE A 34 6.02 6.66 -1.31
C ILE A 34 6.69 6.57 0.06
N CYS A 35 6.53 5.46 0.72
CA CYS A 35 7.07 5.34 2.06
C CYS A 35 8.21 4.32 2.14
N ASP A 36 8.58 3.76 1.00
CA ASP A 36 9.68 2.82 1.01
C ASP A 36 9.37 1.52 1.73
N TYR A 37 8.12 1.19 1.86
CA TYR A 37 7.76 -0.06 2.48
C TYR A 37 8.26 -1.20 1.62
N MET A 38 8.71 -2.25 2.22
CA MET A 38 9.17 -3.39 1.49
C MET A 38 8.68 -4.63 2.20
N GLY A 39 8.03 -5.51 1.50
CA GLY A 39 7.54 -6.73 2.11
C GLY A 39 6.67 -7.49 1.16
N ALA A 40 6.26 -8.67 1.58
CA ALA A 40 5.46 -9.53 0.73
C ALA A 40 3.96 -9.30 0.92
N LEU A 41 3.58 -8.45 1.83
CA LEU A 41 2.18 -8.24 2.11
C LEU A 41 1.69 -6.91 1.57
N ILE A 42 0.50 -6.92 1.04
CA ILE A 42 -0.13 -5.68 0.64
C ILE A 42 -1.58 -5.79 1.04
N VAL A 43 -2.28 -4.69 1.01
CA VAL A 43 -3.66 -4.65 1.41
C VAL A 43 -4.51 -4.40 0.19
N GLU A 44 -5.61 -5.12 0.07
CA GLU A 44 -6.55 -4.88 -1.00
C GLU A 44 -7.62 -3.96 -0.46
N ALA A 45 -7.80 -2.83 -1.05
CA ALA A 45 -8.75 -1.85 -0.55
C ALA A 45 -9.39 -1.12 -1.70
N ASP A 46 -10.58 -0.60 -1.45
CA ASP A 46 -11.22 0.22 -2.45
C ASP A 46 -10.73 1.64 -2.24
N GLU A 47 -11.27 2.55 -2.98
CA GLU A 47 -10.82 3.91 -2.94
C GLU A 47 -10.99 4.53 -1.59
N GLU A 48 -12.11 4.28 -0.98
CA GLU A 48 -12.40 4.86 0.29
C GLU A 48 -11.44 4.36 1.37
N MET A 49 -11.20 3.09 1.38
CA MET A 49 -10.32 2.54 2.37
C MET A 49 -8.90 2.97 2.14
N ALA A 50 -8.48 3.02 0.91
CA ALA A 50 -7.14 3.47 0.59
C ALA A 50 -6.93 4.89 1.08
N ARG A 51 -7.93 5.73 0.93
CA ARG A 51 -7.83 7.08 1.36
C ARG A 51 -7.71 7.16 2.89
N ALA A 52 -8.45 6.31 3.57
CA ALA A 52 -8.39 6.30 5.02
C ALA A 52 -7.00 5.93 5.51
N ILE A 53 -6.40 4.94 4.88
CA ILE A 53 -5.08 4.55 5.27
C ILE A 53 -4.09 5.68 4.99
N LYS A 54 -4.26 6.33 3.88
CA LYS A 54 -3.38 7.40 3.52
C LYS A 54 -3.46 8.56 4.50
N GLU A 55 -4.64 8.90 4.91
CA GLU A 55 -4.81 9.98 5.85
C GLU A 55 -4.20 9.63 7.18
N ASP A 56 -4.36 8.41 7.58
CA ASP A 56 -3.81 7.98 8.84
C ASP A 56 -2.28 8.05 8.79
N TYR A 57 -1.71 7.66 7.68
CA TYR A 57 -0.28 7.71 7.55
C TYR A 57 0.22 9.15 7.62
N GLU A 58 -0.48 10.05 7.00
CA GLU A 58 -0.08 11.43 7.00
C GLU A 58 -0.16 12.01 8.40
N LYS A 59 -1.12 11.59 9.15
CA LYS A 59 -1.23 12.07 10.50
C LYS A 59 -0.07 11.59 11.32
N GLN A 60 0.31 10.34 11.17
CA GLN A 60 1.42 9.84 11.92
C GLN A 60 2.70 10.53 11.52
N LYS A 61 2.84 10.80 10.26
CA LYS A 61 4.03 11.42 9.80
C LYS A 61 4.20 12.80 10.37
N LYS A 62 3.09 13.52 10.56
CA LYS A 62 3.18 14.81 11.08
C LYS A 62 3.64 14.86 12.45
N THR A 63 3.43 13.87 13.19
CA THR A 63 3.80 13.91 14.54
C THR A 63 5.22 13.95 14.72
N GLY A 64 5.95 13.60 13.96
CA GLY A 64 7.36 13.49 14.16
C GLY A 64 8.04 14.70 14.46
#